data_467d9c57f4a667363c72e9136f7d3588
#
_entry.id   467d9c57f4a667363c72e9136f7d3588
#
_cell.length_a   1.000
_cell.length_b   1.000
_cell.length_c   1.000
_cell.angle_alpha   90.00
_cell.angle_beta   90.00
_cell.angle_gamma   90.00
#
_symmetry.space_group_name_H-M   'P 1'
#
loop_
_entity.id
_entity.type
_entity.pdbx_description
1 polymer ?
#
loop_
_entity_poly.entity_id
_entity_poly.type
_entity_poly.pdbx_seq_one_letter_code
_entity_poly.pdbx_strand_id
1 'polypeptide(L)'
;ELMVDPVRTFIPFAELKRMVTEMARYKYNALHLHLVDDQAWRIEIKKYPRLVAESSMRPAMDDMLYTSRGFYTQEEMRELVDFAAQHHIMVIPEIEMPGHEVAAIHAYPQLTVGNKKVPVRTTSGVSNNLLNPASEFTYQFLFDVFDELAKVFPAPYVHLGGDEAGNPPLDDWTTDSACIALKEKLGITTRDRSENWKLQKYMFDRVIAHLRDKLGKTPMFWYETDFKEIQPGCITFA
;
A
#
# COMPACT_ATOMS: atom_id res chain seq x y z
N GLU A 1 12.97 -13.52 -4.05
CA GLU A 1 12.97 -12.17 -3.46
C GLU A 1 13.12 -12.21 -1.94
N LEU A 2 13.44 -11.07 -1.36
CA LEU A 2 13.39 -10.83 0.09
C LEU A 2 12.46 -9.66 0.34
N MET A 3 11.38 -9.88 1.09
CA MET A 3 10.51 -8.83 1.59
C MET A 3 11.05 -8.28 2.91
N VAL A 4 10.97 -6.97 3.08
CA VAL A 4 11.41 -6.25 4.27
C VAL A 4 10.32 -5.27 4.70
N ASP A 5 10.02 -5.25 5.99
CA ASP A 5 8.99 -4.39 6.59
C ASP A 5 9.63 -3.25 7.42
N PRO A 6 9.91 -2.10 6.81
CA PRO A 6 10.33 -0.90 7.54
C PRO A 6 9.19 -0.16 8.22
N VAL A 7 7.93 -0.57 8.02
CA VAL A 7 6.78 0.11 8.62
C VAL A 7 6.72 -0.17 10.11
N ARG A 8 6.65 -1.46 10.49
CA ARG A 8 6.54 -1.84 11.89
C ARG A 8 7.82 -1.51 12.66
N THR A 9 8.98 -1.63 12.00
CA THR A 9 10.26 -1.18 12.57
C THR A 9 11.07 -0.46 11.49
N PHE A 10 11.27 0.85 11.64
CA PHE A 10 12.04 1.62 10.68
C PHE A 10 13.46 1.10 10.57
N ILE A 11 13.89 0.81 9.37
CA ILE A 11 15.23 0.34 9.04
C ILE A 11 16.02 1.53 8.50
N PRO A 12 17.10 1.97 9.16
CA PRO A 12 17.93 3.07 8.67
C PRO A 12 18.45 2.80 7.25
N PHE A 13 18.53 3.84 6.43
CA PHE A 13 18.95 3.73 5.03
C PHE A 13 20.28 2.96 4.83
N ALA A 14 21.26 3.23 5.72
CA ALA A 14 22.54 2.51 5.68
C ALA A 14 22.38 0.98 5.89
N GLU A 15 21.42 0.56 6.71
CA GLU A 15 21.12 -0.85 6.92
C GLU A 15 20.46 -1.50 5.71
N LEU A 16 19.58 -0.78 4.99
CA LEU A 16 19.05 -1.27 3.72
C LEU A 16 20.16 -1.55 2.71
N LYS A 17 21.14 -0.65 2.60
CA LYS A 17 22.30 -0.86 1.72
C LYS A 17 23.13 -2.07 2.17
N ARG A 18 23.33 -2.25 3.49
CA ARG A 18 24.01 -3.44 4.03
C ARG A 18 23.23 -4.72 3.69
N MET A 19 21.90 -4.69 3.82
CA MET A 19 21.04 -5.83 3.45
C MET A 19 21.17 -6.19 1.96
N VAL A 20 21.19 -5.21 1.07
CA VAL A 20 21.42 -5.44 -0.38
C VAL A 20 22.76 -6.16 -0.61
N THR A 21 23.82 -5.76 0.09
CA THR A 21 25.12 -6.43 0.00
C THR A 21 25.04 -7.90 0.43
N GLU A 22 24.36 -8.18 1.54
CA GLU A 22 24.17 -9.57 2.00
C GLU A 22 23.26 -10.36 1.06
N MET A 23 22.19 -9.76 0.56
CA MET A 23 21.31 -10.39 -0.43
C MET A 23 22.07 -10.84 -1.68
N ALA A 24 23.02 -10.03 -2.16
CA ALA A 24 23.85 -10.38 -3.30
C ALA A 24 24.69 -11.65 -3.04
N ARG A 25 25.24 -11.79 -1.81
CA ARG A 25 25.98 -12.99 -1.39
C ARG A 25 25.13 -14.27 -1.42
N TYR A 26 23.85 -14.13 -1.09
CA TYR A 26 22.90 -15.24 -1.10
C TYR A 26 22.13 -15.37 -2.43
N LYS A 27 22.54 -14.61 -3.47
CA LYS A 27 21.96 -14.65 -4.82
C LYS A 27 20.47 -14.29 -4.88
N TYR A 28 20.00 -13.45 -3.97
CA TYR A 28 18.70 -12.80 -4.13
C TYR A 28 18.78 -11.78 -5.27
N ASN A 29 17.69 -11.65 -6.03
CA ASN A 29 17.60 -10.75 -7.18
C ASN A 29 16.50 -9.68 -7.07
N ALA A 30 15.72 -9.71 -5.99
CA ALA A 30 14.69 -8.71 -5.74
C ALA A 30 14.58 -8.40 -4.23
N LEU A 31 14.56 -7.10 -3.92
CA LEU A 31 14.23 -6.54 -2.60
C LEU A 31 12.82 -5.96 -2.68
N HIS A 32 11.90 -6.52 -1.93
CA HIS A 32 10.53 -6.05 -1.81
C HIS A 32 10.42 -5.18 -0.55
N LEU A 33 10.03 -3.92 -0.69
CA LEU A 33 9.91 -2.96 0.39
C LEU A 33 8.44 -2.68 0.72
N HIS A 34 8.00 -3.12 1.88
CA HIS A 34 6.69 -2.81 2.44
C HIS A 34 6.72 -1.41 3.07
N LEU A 35 6.33 -0.39 2.28
CA LEU A 35 6.59 1.02 2.61
C LEU A 35 5.45 1.71 3.34
N VAL A 36 4.27 1.12 3.37
CA VAL A 36 3.08 1.68 4.02
C VAL A 36 2.28 0.58 4.71
N ASP A 37 1.66 0.94 5.85
CA ASP A 37 0.70 0.11 6.57
C ASP A 37 -0.05 0.98 7.59
N ASP A 38 -0.93 0.38 8.38
CA ASP A 38 -1.74 1.04 9.41
C ASP A 38 -0.90 1.83 10.42
N GLN A 39 0.34 1.40 10.69
CA GLN A 39 1.18 1.94 11.74
C GLN A 39 2.08 3.10 11.28
N ALA A 40 2.46 3.14 10.00
CA ALA A 40 3.25 4.25 9.48
C ALA A 40 3.29 4.30 7.94
N TRP A 41 3.63 5.48 7.43
CA TRP A 41 3.98 5.75 6.03
C TRP A 41 5.48 6.04 5.93
N ARG A 42 6.23 5.32 5.11
CA ARG A 42 7.71 5.33 5.12
C ARG A 42 8.37 5.92 3.87
N ILE A 43 7.62 6.38 2.89
CA ILE A 43 8.16 6.93 1.64
C ILE A 43 7.68 8.36 1.39
N GLU A 44 8.60 9.26 1.03
CA GLU A 44 8.25 10.62 0.65
C GLU A 44 7.41 10.65 -0.64
N ILE A 45 6.26 11.32 -0.59
CA ILE A 45 5.44 11.70 -1.74
C ILE A 45 5.33 13.21 -1.75
N LYS A 46 5.98 13.87 -2.71
CA LYS A 46 6.11 15.34 -2.73
C LYS A 46 4.77 16.04 -2.85
N LYS A 47 3.83 15.44 -3.58
CA LYS A 47 2.47 15.97 -3.72
C LYS A 47 1.65 15.84 -2.44
N TYR A 48 2.00 14.89 -1.57
CA TYR A 48 1.29 14.61 -0.32
C TYR A 48 2.22 14.67 0.91
N PRO A 49 2.81 15.85 1.23
CA PRO A 49 3.85 15.97 2.24
C PRO A 49 3.39 15.62 3.67
N ARG A 50 2.09 15.68 3.94
CA ARG A 50 1.55 15.30 5.26
C ARG A 50 1.72 13.81 5.56
N LEU A 51 1.84 12.93 4.56
CA LEU A 51 2.09 11.51 4.76
C LEU A 51 3.30 11.25 5.65
N VAL A 52 4.44 11.87 5.32
CA VAL A 52 5.66 11.72 6.14
C VAL A 52 5.69 12.68 7.34
N ALA A 53 5.07 13.85 7.24
CA ALA A 53 5.05 14.82 8.33
C ALA A 53 4.20 14.36 9.52
N GLU A 54 3.07 13.69 9.27
CA GLU A 54 2.10 13.30 10.29
C GLU A 54 2.11 11.79 10.58
N SER A 55 2.53 10.94 9.63
CA SER A 55 2.38 9.48 9.71
C SER A 55 3.69 8.69 9.57
N SER A 56 4.87 9.33 9.64
CA SER A 56 6.15 8.61 9.59
C SER A 56 6.65 8.11 10.94
N MET A 57 5.84 8.25 11.98
CA MET A 57 6.16 7.78 13.31
C MET A 57 5.14 6.74 13.76
N ARG A 58 5.60 5.49 13.91
CA ARG A 58 4.85 4.46 14.62
C ARG A 58 5.01 4.68 16.11
N PRO A 59 3.92 4.92 16.87
CA PRO A 59 3.97 4.99 18.32
C PRO A 59 4.39 3.64 18.94
N ALA A 60 4.66 3.60 20.23
CA ALA A 60 4.76 2.34 20.95
C ALA A 60 3.44 1.56 20.80
N MET A 61 3.55 0.25 20.62
CA MET A 61 2.44 -0.68 20.45
C MET A 61 2.39 -1.66 21.61
N ASP A 62 1.28 -2.39 21.76
CA ASP A 62 1.10 -3.36 22.84
C ASP A 62 2.16 -4.48 22.82
N ASP A 63 2.62 -4.86 21.63
CA ASP A 63 3.63 -5.90 21.40
C ASP A 63 5.03 -5.33 21.06
N MET A 64 5.14 -4.03 20.81
CA MET A 64 6.39 -3.32 20.51
C MET A 64 6.47 -2.05 21.34
N LEU A 65 7.01 -2.13 22.56
CA LEU A 65 7.03 -1.06 23.56
C LEU A 65 7.96 0.10 23.26
N TYR A 66 8.33 0.32 22.00
CA TYR A 66 9.18 1.42 21.54
C TYR A 66 8.55 2.15 20.36
N THR A 67 8.84 3.43 20.22
CA THR A 67 8.46 4.19 19.03
C THR A 67 9.45 3.91 17.89
N SER A 68 8.95 3.82 16.68
CA SER A 68 9.76 3.71 15.47
C SER A 68 9.50 4.90 14.56
N ARG A 69 10.53 5.71 14.30
CA ARG A 69 10.43 6.96 13.55
C ARG A 69 11.38 6.95 12.36
N GLY A 70 10.91 7.45 11.24
CA GLY A 70 11.69 7.67 10.04
C GLY A 70 10.88 7.45 8.77
N PHE A 71 11.42 7.93 7.69
CA PHE A 71 10.93 7.70 6.34
C PHE A 71 12.12 7.81 5.38
N TYR A 72 11.94 7.37 4.17
CA TYR A 72 12.92 7.50 3.11
C TYR A 72 12.52 8.63 2.17
N THR A 73 13.50 9.48 1.84
CA THR A 73 13.32 10.46 0.77
C THR A 73 13.36 9.77 -0.60
N GLN A 74 12.79 10.41 -1.61
CA GLN A 74 12.88 9.88 -2.98
C GLN A 74 14.33 9.82 -3.48
N GLU A 75 15.18 10.74 -3.02
CA GLU A 75 16.61 10.74 -3.31
C GLU A 75 17.33 9.54 -2.71
N GLU A 76 17.08 9.21 -1.44
CA GLU A 76 17.61 7.99 -0.80
C GLU A 76 17.15 6.72 -1.52
N MET A 77 15.87 6.68 -1.94
CA MET A 77 15.37 5.51 -2.67
C MET A 77 16.00 5.38 -4.07
N ARG A 78 16.26 6.47 -4.78
CA ARG A 78 17.02 6.41 -6.05
C ARG A 78 18.45 5.89 -5.81
N GLU A 79 19.11 6.39 -4.76
CA GLU A 79 20.45 5.90 -4.39
C GLU A 79 20.42 4.40 -4.05
N LEU A 80 19.40 3.93 -3.32
CA LEU A 80 19.22 2.51 -3.03
C LEU A 80 19.01 1.67 -4.29
N VAL A 81 18.17 2.15 -5.19
CA VAL A 81 17.89 1.49 -6.48
C VAL A 81 19.16 1.36 -7.32
N ASP A 82 19.92 2.45 -7.45
CA ASP A 82 21.19 2.45 -8.20
C ASP A 82 22.22 1.51 -7.56
N PHE A 83 22.31 1.52 -6.23
CA PHE A 83 23.19 0.62 -5.47
C PHE A 83 22.76 -0.85 -5.64
N ALA A 84 21.48 -1.14 -5.53
CA ALA A 84 20.95 -2.50 -5.70
C ALA A 84 21.15 -3.01 -7.14
N ALA A 85 21.00 -2.15 -8.16
CA ALA A 85 21.24 -2.50 -9.56
C ALA A 85 22.70 -2.92 -9.80
N GLN A 86 23.68 -2.29 -9.14
CA GLN A 86 25.09 -2.71 -9.21
C GLN A 86 25.31 -4.11 -8.62
N HIS A 87 24.38 -4.58 -7.80
CA HIS A 87 24.37 -5.92 -7.21
C HIS A 87 23.42 -6.89 -7.92
N HIS A 88 22.86 -6.51 -9.09
CA HIS A 88 21.85 -7.25 -9.84
C HIS A 88 20.57 -7.55 -9.04
N ILE A 89 20.18 -6.63 -8.17
CA ILE A 89 18.98 -6.69 -7.34
C ILE A 89 18.04 -5.58 -7.77
N MET A 90 16.80 -5.92 -8.15
CA MET A 90 15.75 -4.93 -8.36
C MET A 90 15.08 -4.56 -7.01
N VAL A 91 14.58 -3.34 -6.90
CA VAL A 91 13.83 -2.89 -5.73
C VAL A 91 12.37 -2.72 -6.13
N ILE A 92 11.46 -3.42 -5.46
CA ILE A 92 10.02 -3.44 -5.73
C ILE A 92 9.33 -2.71 -4.57
N PRO A 93 8.66 -1.57 -4.82
CA PRO A 93 7.90 -0.89 -3.80
C PRO A 93 6.54 -1.54 -3.61
N GLU A 94 6.06 -1.61 -2.36
CA GLU A 94 4.69 -1.95 -2.00
C GLU A 94 4.00 -0.74 -1.40
N ILE A 95 2.82 -0.44 -1.94
CA ILE A 95 1.84 0.52 -1.43
C ILE A 95 0.54 -0.23 -1.28
N GLU A 96 0.06 -0.30 -0.08
CA GLU A 96 -1.14 -1.03 0.29
C GLU A 96 -2.43 -0.41 -0.26
N MET A 97 -3.39 -1.26 -0.59
CA MET A 97 -4.77 -0.85 -0.90
C MET A 97 -5.72 -2.07 -0.92
N PRO A 98 -6.97 -1.92 -0.52
CA PRO A 98 -7.60 -0.76 0.14
C PRO A 98 -7.44 -0.77 1.66
N GLY A 99 -6.96 -1.88 2.25
CA GLY A 99 -6.59 -2.02 3.65
C GLY A 99 -5.19 -1.53 3.95
N HIS A 100 -4.76 -1.64 5.21
CA HIS A 100 -3.42 -1.26 5.67
C HIS A 100 -3.00 0.18 5.35
N GLU A 101 -3.99 1.10 5.32
CA GLU A 101 -3.83 2.49 4.89
C GLU A 101 -4.19 3.51 6.00
N VAL A 102 -4.27 3.08 7.28
CA VAL A 102 -4.62 4.00 8.37
C VAL A 102 -3.62 5.14 8.49
N ALA A 103 -2.35 4.92 8.20
CA ALA A 103 -1.35 5.99 8.20
C ALA A 103 -1.66 7.08 7.14
N ALA A 104 -2.08 6.70 5.93
CA ALA A 104 -2.50 7.65 4.90
C ALA A 104 -3.82 8.34 5.28
N ILE A 105 -4.78 7.59 5.79
CA ILE A 105 -6.07 8.11 6.27
C ILE A 105 -5.88 9.10 7.42
N HIS A 106 -4.91 8.85 8.32
CA HIS A 106 -4.57 9.80 9.39
C HIS A 106 -4.13 11.15 8.81
N ALA A 107 -3.26 11.15 7.83
CA ALA A 107 -2.78 12.35 7.16
C ALA A 107 -3.85 12.99 6.25
N TYR A 108 -4.65 12.19 5.56
CA TYR A 108 -5.67 12.62 4.60
C TYR A 108 -7.01 11.91 4.86
N PRO A 109 -7.82 12.41 5.82
CA PRO A 109 -9.09 11.77 6.18
C PRO A 109 -10.09 11.60 5.02
N GLN A 110 -9.94 12.37 3.95
CA GLN A 110 -10.77 12.27 2.73
C GLN A 110 -10.61 10.92 2.01
N LEU A 111 -9.59 10.15 2.36
CA LEU A 111 -9.33 8.81 1.79
C LEU A 111 -10.30 7.75 2.30
N THR A 112 -10.92 7.94 3.46
CA THR A 112 -11.87 6.96 4.02
C THR A 112 -13.31 7.45 3.98
N VAL A 113 -14.24 6.53 4.13
CA VAL A 113 -15.68 6.82 4.22
C VAL A 113 -15.97 7.79 5.36
N GLY A 114 -16.77 8.80 5.07
CA GLY A 114 -17.16 9.83 6.04
C GLY A 114 -16.05 10.80 6.44
N ASN A 115 -14.89 10.77 5.78
CA ASN A 115 -13.74 11.65 6.04
C ASN A 115 -13.31 11.61 7.52
N LYS A 116 -13.34 10.43 8.12
CA LYS A 116 -13.07 10.24 9.55
C LYS A 116 -11.59 10.44 9.83
N LYS A 117 -11.28 11.33 10.76
CA LYS A 117 -9.92 11.45 11.28
C LYS A 117 -9.66 10.30 12.26
N VAL A 118 -8.78 9.38 11.88
CA VAL A 118 -8.38 8.24 12.73
C VAL A 118 -6.92 8.42 13.18
N PRO A 119 -6.57 8.03 14.40
CA PRO A 119 -5.17 8.03 14.82
C PRO A 119 -4.40 6.93 14.08
N VAL A 120 -3.09 7.13 13.93
CA VAL A 120 -2.17 6.07 13.51
C VAL A 120 -2.32 4.88 14.46
N ARG A 121 -2.33 3.69 13.91
CA ARG A 121 -2.60 2.48 14.68
C ARG A 121 -1.48 2.14 15.65
N THR A 122 -1.85 1.69 16.85
CA THR A 122 -0.93 1.28 17.93
C THR A 122 -1.13 -0.17 18.38
N THR A 123 -1.86 -0.94 17.59
CA THR A 123 -2.11 -2.38 17.84
C THR A 123 -1.79 -3.18 16.58
N SER A 124 -1.43 -4.44 16.76
CA SER A 124 -1.35 -5.42 15.68
C SER A 124 -2.74 -5.83 15.15
N GLY A 125 -2.79 -6.61 14.09
CA GLY A 125 -4.02 -7.13 13.48
C GLY A 125 -4.63 -6.19 12.43
N VAL A 126 -5.85 -6.43 11.99
CA VAL A 126 -6.53 -5.79 10.86
C VAL A 126 -7.30 -4.54 11.29
N SER A 127 -7.25 -3.47 10.49
CA SER A 127 -8.04 -2.27 10.67
C SER A 127 -9.35 -2.33 9.87
N ASN A 128 -10.40 -1.70 10.41
CA ASN A 128 -11.68 -1.51 9.71
C ASN A 128 -11.71 -0.23 8.86
N ASN A 129 -10.64 0.57 8.88
CA ASN A 129 -10.58 1.81 8.13
C ASN A 129 -9.94 1.54 6.78
N LEU A 130 -10.77 1.42 5.77
CA LEU A 130 -10.37 1.16 4.39
C LEU A 130 -10.41 2.44 3.56
N LEU A 131 -9.68 2.45 2.44
CA LEU A 131 -9.84 3.48 1.42
C LEU A 131 -11.26 3.47 0.85
N ASN A 132 -11.80 4.65 0.53
CA ASN A 132 -13.15 4.81 0.02
C ASN A 132 -13.23 4.50 -1.49
N PRO A 133 -13.87 3.41 -1.92
CA PRO A 133 -13.97 3.02 -3.32
C PRO A 133 -14.90 3.93 -4.15
N ALA A 134 -15.76 4.69 -3.48
CA ALA A 134 -16.70 5.61 -4.15
C ALA A 134 -16.16 7.04 -4.28
N SER A 135 -14.95 7.32 -3.77
CA SER A 135 -14.33 8.65 -3.81
C SER A 135 -13.33 8.78 -4.96
N GLU A 136 -13.55 9.72 -5.87
CA GLU A 136 -12.56 10.02 -6.91
C GLU A 136 -11.25 10.58 -6.34
N PHE A 137 -11.29 11.22 -5.16
CA PHE A 137 -10.07 11.66 -4.47
C PHE A 137 -9.16 10.48 -4.12
N THR A 138 -9.73 9.33 -3.74
CA THR A 138 -8.94 8.12 -3.47
C THR A 138 -8.14 7.68 -4.70
N TYR A 139 -8.76 7.67 -5.88
CA TYR A 139 -8.06 7.28 -7.11
C TYR A 139 -7.03 8.32 -7.53
N GLN A 140 -7.36 9.61 -7.41
CA GLN A 140 -6.38 10.65 -7.70
C GLN A 140 -5.16 10.54 -6.79
N PHE A 141 -5.37 10.26 -5.49
CA PHE A 141 -4.30 10.03 -4.54
C PHE A 141 -3.43 8.84 -4.95
N LEU A 142 -4.03 7.69 -5.21
CA LEU A 142 -3.30 6.48 -5.61
C LEU A 142 -2.52 6.70 -6.91
N PHE A 143 -3.14 7.30 -7.92
CA PHE A 143 -2.47 7.60 -9.19
C PHE A 143 -1.27 8.53 -9.00
N ASP A 144 -1.43 9.59 -8.23
CA ASP A 144 -0.35 10.54 -7.94
C ASP A 144 0.81 9.86 -7.18
N VAL A 145 0.50 8.98 -6.23
CA VAL A 145 1.51 8.20 -5.49
C VAL A 145 2.28 7.32 -6.46
N PHE A 146 1.59 6.53 -7.29
CA PHE A 146 2.25 5.64 -8.24
C PHE A 146 2.99 6.39 -9.35
N ASP A 147 2.51 7.55 -9.78
CA ASP A 147 3.20 8.42 -10.75
C ASP A 147 4.54 8.95 -10.20
N GLU A 148 4.60 9.27 -8.91
CA GLU A 148 5.87 9.66 -8.27
C GLU A 148 6.79 8.46 -8.08
N LEU A 149 6.27 7.34 -7.57
CA LEU A 149 7.06 6.13 -7.33
C LEU A 149 7.63 5.52 -8.61
N ALA A 150 6.90 5.57 -9.73
CA ALA A 150 7.41 5.09 -11.01
C ALA A 150 8.67 5.82 -11.50
N LYS A 151 8.89 7.08 -11.05
CA LYS A 151 10.10 7.87 -11.34
C LYS A 151 11.27 7.53 -10.42
N VAL A 152 10.99 6.86 -9.31
CA VAL A 152 11.98 6.44 -8.32
C VAL A 152 12.38 4.99 -8.52
N PHE A 153 11.41 4.12 -8.79
CA PHE A 153 11.59 2.67 -8.91
C PHE A 153 11.43 2.23 -10.37
N PRO A 154 12.54 1.99 -11.09
CA PRO A 154 12.51 1.58 -12.50
C PRO A 154 12.08 0.12 -12.69
N ALA A 155 12.06 -0.70 -11.63
CA ALA A 155 11.58 -2.09 -11.70
C ALA A 155 10.24 -2.17 -12.45
N PRO A 156 10.01 -3.20 -13.28
CA PRO A 156 8.76 -3.33 -14.03
C PRO A 156 7.57 -3.70 -13.11
N TYR A 157 7.81 -3.94 -11.85
CA TYR A 157 6.83 -4.42 -10.87
C TYR A 157 6.52 -3.37 -9.82
N VAL A 158 5.25 -3.35 -9.38
CA VAL A 158 4.76 -2.59 -8.23
C VAL A 158 3.79 -3.47 -7.46
N HIS A 159 3.98 -3.58 -6.15
CA HIS A 159 3.09 -4.35 -5.30
C HIS A 159 2.01 -3.45 -4.70
N LEU A 160 0.75 -3.93 -4.73
CA LEU A 160 -0.45 -3.20 -4.33
C LEU A 160 -1.00 -3.66 -2.97
N GLY A 161 -0.30 -4.58 -2.28
CA GLY A 161 -0.83 -5.25 -1.10
C GLY A 161 -2.08 -6.06 -1.41
N GLY A 162 -3.22 -5.68 -0.85
CA GLY A 162 -4.54 -6.23 -1.18
C GLY A 162 -5.07 -7.24 -0.20
N ASP A 163 -4.30 -7.56 0.81
CA ASP A 163 -4.66 -8.49 1.86
C ASP A 163 -5.64 -7.88 2.89
N GLU A 164 -6.32 -8.76 3.58
CA GLU A 164 -7.15 -8.49 4.77
C GLU A 164 -8.25 -7.41 4.61
N ALA A 165 -8.55 -6.96 3.40
CA ALA A 165 -9.54 -5.92 3.14
C ALA A 165 -10.99 -6.44 3.19
N GLY A 166 -11.19 -7.74 3.00
CA GLY A 166 -12.53 -8.35 2.95
C GLY A 166 -13.11 -8.78 4.30
N ASN A 167 -12.33 -8.72 5.39
CA ASN A 167 -12.65 -9.42 6.63
C ASN A 167 -12.84 -8.57 7.91
N PRO A 168 -13.04 -7.26 7.89
CA PRO A 168 -13.35 -6.53 9.12
C PRO A 168 -14.82 -6.67 9.52
N PRO A 169 -15.13 -6.70 10.83
CA PRO A 169 -16.51 -6.79 11.30
C PRO A 169 -17.34 -5.52 11.07
N LEU A 170 -16.72 -4.39 10.82
CA LEU A 170 -17.37 -3.09 10.60
C LEU A 170 -16.81 -2.46 9.34
N ASP A 171 -17.52 -2.66 8.28
CA ASP A 171 -17.17 -2.20 6.97
C ASP A 171 -18.11 -1.08 6.57
N ASP A 172 -17.60 0.14 6.57
CA ASP A 172 -18.36 1.33 6.16
C ASP A 172 -18.84 1.23 4.69
N TRP A 173 -18.22 0.38 3.86
CA TRP A 173 -18.65 0.14 2.50
C TRP A 173 -20.05 -0.51 2.40
N THR A 174 -20.49 -1.17 3.47
CA THR A 174 -21.83 -1.79 3.55
C THR A 174 -22.91 -0.77 3.84
N THR A 175 -22.60 0.29 4.58
CA THR A 175 -23.59 1.24 5.10
C THR A 175 -23.53 2.62 4.48
N ASP A 176 -22.40 3.00 3.87
CA ASP A 176 -22.23 4.30 3.23
C ASP A 176 -23.06 4.44 1.95
N SER A 177 -23.75 5.56 1.83
CA SER A 177 -24.68 5.79 0.70
C SER A 177 -23.96 5.86 -0.66
N ALA A 178 -22.74 6.40 -0.72
CA ALA A 178 -21.99 6.49 -1.97
C ALA A 178 -21.45 5.11 -2.38
N CYS A 179 -21.00 4.30 -1.42
CA CYS A 179 -20.59 2.91 -1.65
C CYS A 179 -21.78 2.04 -2.09
N ILE A 180 -22.95 2.23 -1.50
CA ILE A 180 -24.20 1.55 -1.91
C ILE A 180 -24.56 1.93 -3.36
N ALA A 181 -24.54 3.22 -3.69
CA ALA A 181 -24.80 3.69 -5.06
C ALA A 181 -23.77 3.15 -6.07
N LEU A 182 -22.50 3.03 -5.67
CA LEU A 182 -21.48 2.40 -6.49
C LEU A 182 -21.77 0.91 -6.71
N LYS A 183 -22.16 0.18 -5.65
CA LYS A 183 -22.57 -1.24 -5.78
C LYS A 183 -23.72 -1.38 -6.78
N GLU A 184 -24.75 -0.56 -6.67
CA GLU A 184 -25.89 -0.56 -7.60
C GLU A 184 -25.43 -0.32 -9.05
N LYS A 185 -24.58 0.69 -9.27
CA LYS A 185 -24.00 0.99 -10.59
C LYS A 185 -23.20 -0.17 -11.18
N LEU A 186 -22.53 -0.95 -10.32
CA LEU A 186 -21.75 -2.12 -10.71
C LEU A 186 -22.58 -3.40 -10.83
N GLY A 187 -23.89 -3.34 -10.61
CA GLY A 187 -24.79 -4.50 -10.64
C GLY A 187 -24.60 -5.45 -9.45
N ILE A 188 -24.04 -4.96 -8.35
CA ILE A 188 -23.87 -5.74 -7.11
C ILE A 188 -25.20 -5.64 -6.34
N THR A 189 -25.93 -6.75 -6.27
CA THR A 189 -27.31 -6.76 -5.75
C THR A 189 -27.41 -6.93 -4.25
N THR A 190 -26.37 -7.49 -3.61
CA THR A 190 -26.37 -7.67 -2.15
C THR A 190 -25.88 -6.42 -1.45
N ARG A 191 -26.55 -6.09 -0.34
CA ARG A 191 -26.13 -5.01 0.56
C ARG A 191 -25.26 -5.51 1.73
N ASP A 192 -25.06 -6.81 1.82
CA ASP A 192 -24.18 -7.38 2.84
C ASP A 192 -22.71 -7.27 2.41
N ARG A 193 -21.82 -7.59 3.36
CA ARG A 193 -20.37 -7.50 3.15
C ARG A 193 -19.81 -8.63 2.28
N SER A 194 -20.57 -9.69 2.03
CA SER A 194 -20.09 -10.88 1.31
C SER A 194 -19.63 -10.59 -0.12
N GLU A 195 -20.05 -9.44 -0.69
CA GLU A 195 -19.65 -9.00 -2.03
C GLU A 195 -18.78 -7.73 -2.03
N ASN A 196 -18.26 -7.31 -0.87
CA ASN A 196 -17.36 -6.16 -0.81
C ASN A 196 -16.04 -6.38 -1.57
N TRP A 197 -15.63 -7.64 -1.73
CA TRP A 197 -14.51 -7.98 -2.61
C TRP A 197 -14.70 -7.43 -4.06
N LYS A 198 -15.93 -7.25 -4.52
CA LYS A 198 -16.21 -6.64 -5.84
C LYS A 198 -15.88 -5.15 -5.86
N LEU A 199 -16.06 -4.43 -4.75
CA LEU A 199 -15.59 -3.05 -4.62
C LEU A 199 -14.06 -2.99 -4.58
N GLN A 200 -13.42 -3.90 -3.85
CA GLN A 200 -11.96 -4.04 -3.88
C GLN A 200 -11.49 -4.32 -5.31
N LYS A 201 -12.10 -5.29 -6.00
CA LYS A 201 -11.79 -5.57 -7.41
C LYS A 201 -11.95 -4.32 -8.29
N TYR A 202 -13.01 -3.55 -8.13
CA TYR A 202 -13.22 -2.31 -8.87
C TYR A 202 -12.10 -1.30 -8.63
N MET A 203 -11.63 -1.17 -7.38
CA MET A 203 -10.47 -0.31 -7.08
C MET A 203 -9.21 -0.83 -7.77
N PHE A 204 -8.95 -2.13 -7.65
CA PHE A 204 -7.82 -2.77 -8.31
C PHE A 204 -7.86 -2.59 -9.83
N ASP A 205 -9.00 -2.82 -10.46
CA ASP A 205 -9.16 -2.67 -11.91
C ASP A 205 -8.76 -1.27 -12.39
N ARG A 206 -9.15 -0.22 -11.65
CA ARG A 206 -8.79 1.17 -11.97
C ARG A 206 -7.29 1.44 -11.79
N VAL A 207 -6.70 0.99 -10.69
CA VAL A 207 -5.28 1.19 -10.41
C VAL A 207 -4.41 0.35 -11.35
N ILE A 208 -4.78 -0.89 -11.62
CA ILE A 208 -4.11 -1.77 -12.57
C ILE A 208 -4.10 -1.16 -13.97
N ALA A 209 -5.23 -0.62 -14.44
CA ALA A 209 -5.29 0.08 -15.71
C ALA A 209 -4.33 1.26 -15.77
N HIS A 210 -4.29 2.10 -14.71
CA HIS A 210 -3.33 3.20 -14.64
C HIS A 210 -1.87 2.73 -14.67
N LEU A 211 -1.52 1.72 -13.86
CA LEU A 211 -0.17 1.16 -13.81
C LEU A 211 0.28 0.61 -15.17
N ARG A 212 -0.57 -0.15 -15.84
CA ARG A 212 -0.26 -0.75 -17.14
C ARG A 212 -0.23 0.28 -18.27
N ASP A 213 -1.30 1.04 -18.41
CA ASP A 213 -1.53 1.87 -19.58
C ASP A 213 -0.75 3.18 -19.55
N LYS A 214 -0.48 3.71 -18.37
CA LYS A 214 0.25 4.96 -18.18
C LYS A 214 1.70 4.78 -17.79
N LEU A 215 1.99 3.79 -16.93
CA LEU A 215 3.31 3.63 -16.32
C LEU A 215 4.07 2.40 -16.85
N GLY A 216 3.43 1.53 -17.63
CA GLY A 216 4.05 0.31 -18.16
C GLY A 216 4.49 -0.67 -17.06
N LYS A 217 3.82 -0.65 -15.91
CA LYS A 217 4.15 -1.50 -14.76
C LYS A 217 3.27 -2.74 -14.70
N THR A 218 3.82 -3.83 -14.20
CA THR A 218 3.11 -5.07 -13.89
C THR A 218 2.70 -5.04 -12.41
N PRO A 219 1.41 -5.07 -12.10
CA PRO A 219 0.94 -5.11 -10.72
C PRO A 219 1.20 -6.46 -10.07
N MET A 220 1.58 -6.42 -8.78
CA MET A 220 1.72 -7.57 -7.89
C MET A 220 0.80 -7.37 -6.69
N PHE A 221 0.29 -8.43 -6.07
CA PHE A 221 -0.52 -8.34 -4.85
C PHE A 221 -0.60 -9.69 -4.13
N TRP A 222 -0.99 -9.63 -2.85
CA TRP A 222 -1.24 -10.82 -2.05
C TRP A 222 -2.49 -11.54 -2.56
N TYR A 223 -2.41 -12.87 -2.70
CA TYR A 223 -3.58 -13.67 -3.01
C TYR A 223 -4.27 -14.07 -1.71
N GLU A 224 -5.52 -13.65 -1.56
CA GLU A 224 -6.38 -14.08 -0.49
C GLU A 224 -7.58 -14.87 -1.03
N THR A 225 -8.10 -15.79 -0.21
CA THR A 225 -9.21 -16.68 -0.58
C THR A 225 -10.49 -15.94 -1.00
N ASP A 226 -10.65 -14.69 -0.56
CA ASP A 226 -11.81 -13.85 -0.91
C ASP A 226 -11.65 -13.14 -2.27
N PHE A 227 -10.45 -13.09 -2.83
CA PHE A 227 -10.19 -12.48 -4.14
C PHE A 227 -10.51 -13.49 -5.26
N LYS A 228 -11.78 -13.52 -5.69
CA LYS A 228 -12.32 -14.58 -6.57
C LYS A 228 -11.95 -14.45 -8.04
N GLU A 229 -11.44 -13.29 -8.47
CA GLU A 229 -11.14 -12.99 -9.88
C GLU A 229 -9.87 -12.15 -10.00
N ILE A 230 -8.82 -12.76 -10.57
CA ILE A 230 -7.54 -12.09 -10.82
C ILE A 230 -7.52 -11.60 -12.27
N GLN A 231 -7.11 -10.34 -12.48
CA GLN A 231 -6.90 -9.84 -13.83
C GLN A 231 -5.70 -10.55 -14.49
N PRO A 232 -5.80 -10.91 -15.79
CA PRO A 232 -4.67 -11.46 -16.53
C PRO A 232 -3.47 -10.52 -16.52
N GLY A 233 -2.26 -11.07 -16.40
CA GLY A 233 -1.01 -10.31 -16.42
C GLY A 233 -0.65 -9.61 -15.11
N CYS A 234 -1.30 -9.97 -13.99
CA CYS A 234 -0.86 -9.65 -12.65
C CYS A 234 -0.05 -10.81 -12.06
N ILE A 235 0.75 -10.53 -11.03
CA ILE A 235 1.48 -11.54 -10.25
C ILE A 235 0.86 -11.59 -8.85
N THR A 236 0.61 -12.79 -8.36
CA THR A 236 0.07 -12.98 -7.00
C THR A 236 1.02 -13.83 -6.17
N PHE A 237 1.07 -13.52 -4.88
CA PHE A 237 1.78 -14.28 -3.86
C PHE A 237 0.76 -14.89 -2.89
N ALA A 238 0.98 -16.14 -2.47
CA ALA A 238 0.19 -16.85 -1.48
C ALA A 238 1.02 -17.09 -0.23
#